data_3adee722607492123bc93e96e9493959
#
_entry.id   3adee722607492123bc93e96e9493959
#
_cell.length_a   1.000
_cell.length_b   1.000
_cell.length_c   1.000
_cell.angle_alpha   90.00
_cell.angle_beta   90.00
_cell.angle_gamma   90.00
#
_symmetry.space_group_name_H-M   'P 1'
#
loop_
_entity.id
_entity.type
_entity.pdbx_description
1 polymer ?
#
loop_
_entity_poly.entity_id
_entity_poly.type
_entity_poly.pdbx_seq_one_letter_code
_entity_poly.pdbx_strand_id
1 'polypeptide(L)'
;MHIPPSGTTQHTLHAWIAHIDSLCVGHIHLQRESKKRIKFLDAWVHEKYRRKGIYRKLWNTRWEYVNIHFKDFTAYAWCKPMSLPLLIEKGFKEGDTCVYVEKKIAK
;
A
#
# COMPACT_ATOMS: atom_id res chain seq x y z
N MET A 1 -15.10 12.63 -3.90
CA MET A 1 -13.76 12.79 -3.31
C MET A 1 -13.86 13.65 -2.07
N HIS A 2 -13.21 13.24 -1.03
CA HIS A 2 -13.21 14.01 0.20
C HIS A 2 -12.20 15.16 0.14
N ILE A 3 -12.66 16.35 0.48
CA ILE A 3 -11.79 17.52 0.55
C ILE A 3 -11.66 17.89 2.02
N PRO A 4 -10.44 17.82 2.59
CA PRO A 4 -10.27 18.14 4.00
C PRO A 4 -10.50 19.62 4.26
N PRO A 5 -10.97 19.97 5.46
CA PRO A 5 -11.11 21.38 5.84
C PRO A 5 -9.76 22.09 5.79
N SER A 6 -9.81 23.38 5.54
CA SER A 6 -8.62 24.22 5.55
C SER A 6 -7.92 24.13 6.91
N GLY A 7 -6.59 24.02 6.89
CA GLY A 7 -5.79 23.97 8.10
C GLY A 7 -5.59 22.60 8.70
N THR A 8 -6.22 21.57 8.13
CA THR A 8 -5.99 20.20 8.60
C THR A 8 -4.89 19.53 7.79
N THR A 9 -4.26 18.52 8.39
CA THR A 9 -3.31 17.68 7.66
C THR A 9 -4.04 16.97 6.54
N GLN A 10 -3.50 17.06 5.35
CA GLN A 10 -4.12 16.42 4.21
C GLN A 10 -3.81 14.94 4.17
N HIS A 11 -4.86 14.13 4.14
CA HIS A 11 -4.77 12.70 3.96
C HIS A 11 -5.13 12.40 2.50
N THR A 12 -4.14 12.12 1.69
CA THR A 12 -4.35 11.79 0.28
C THR A 12 -4.41 10.29 0.15
N LEU A 13 -5.48 9.81 -0.47
CA LEU A 13 -5.66 8.38 -0.73
C LEU A 13 -5.36 8.10 -2.20
N HIS A 14 -4.48 7.15 -2.43
CA HIS A 14 -4.14 6.68 -3.77
C HIS A 14 -4.66 5.25 -3.94
N ALA A 15 -5.15 4.93 -5.12
CA ALA A 15 -5.67 3.60 -5.41
C ALA A 15 -5.18 3.13 -6.77
N TRP A 16 -4.91 1.84 -6.87
CA TRP A 16 -4.63 1.15 -8.12
C TRP A 16 -5.65 0.05 -8.28
N ILE A 17 -6.26 -0.02 -9.45
CA ILE A 17 -7.36 -0.93 -9.71
C ILE A 17 -7.02 -1.81 -10.90
N ALA A 18 -7.18 -3.11 -10.73
CA ALA A 18 -6.97 -4.07 -11.82
C ALA A 18 -8.33 -4.44 -12.43
N HIS A 19 -8.40 -4.39 -13.75
CA HIS A 19 -9.61 -4.74 -14.48
C HIS A 19 -9.30 -5.84 -15.49
N ILE A 20 -10.28 -6.72 -15.67
CA ILE A 20 -10.30 -7.68 -16.78
C ILE A 20 -11.67 -7.53 -17.44
N ASP A 21 -11.69 -7.11 -18.71
CA ASP A 21 -12.92 -6.92 -19.49
C ASP A 21 -13.96 -6.09 -18.73
N SER A 22 -13.55 -4.94 -18.21
CA SER A 22 -14.39 -4.01 -17.46
C SER A 22 -14.80 -4.49 -16.06
N LEU A 23 -14.41 -5.69 -15.66
CA LEU A 23 -14.66 -6.19 -14.32
C LEU A 23 -13.50 -5.81 -13.41
N CYS A 24 -13.79 -5.17 -12.27
CA CYS A 24 -12.78 -4.91 -11.27
C CYS A 24 -12.42 -6.23 -10.58
N VAL A 25 -11.19 -6.68 -10.77
CA VAL A 25 -10.72 -7.94 -10.18
C VAL A 25 -9.77 -7.76 -9.01
N GLY A 26 -9.36 -6.53 -8.74
CA GLY A 26 -8.52 -6.27 -7.58
C GLY A 26 -8.23 -4.79 -7.41
N HIS A 27 -7.82 -4.43 -6.20
CA HIS A 27 -7.41 -3.08 -5.91
C HIS A 27 -6.43 -3.06 -4.74
N ILE A 28 -5.63 -2.02 -4.67
CA ILE A 28 -4.68 -1.80 -3.60
C ILE A 28 -4.62 -0.30 -3.33
N HIS A 29 -4.36 0.07 -2.09
CA HIS A 29 -4.45 1.46 -1.67
C HIS A 29 -3.22 1.90 -0.91
N LEU A 30 -3.03 3.21 -0.86
CA LEU A 30 -1.97 3.88 -0.13
C LEU A 30 -2.53 5.16 0.43
N GLN A 31 -2.25 5.46 1.70
CA GLN A 31 -2.69 6.69 2.32
C GLN A 31 -1.49 7.52 2.77
N ARG A 32 -1.42 8.75 2.32
CA ARG A 32 -0.45 9.70 2.86
C ARG A 32 -1.05 10.30 4.13
N GLU A 33 -0.36 10.14 5.25
CA GLU A 33 -0.85 10.60 6.55
C GLU A 33 -0.25 11.91 7.00
N SER A 34 0.97 12.18 6.58
CA SER A 34 1.68 13.39 6.98
C SER A 34 2.75 13.71 5.95
N LYS A 35 3.61 14.70 6.27
CA LYS A 35 4.67 15.10 5.35
C LYS A 35 5.70 14.00 5.08
N LYS A 36 5.83 13.04 5.99
CA LYS A 36 6.88 12.02 5.89
C LYS A 36 6.40 10.62 6.21
N ARG A 37 5.09 10.41 6.26
CA ARG A 37 4.57 9.11 6.64
C ARG A 37 3.45 8.67 5.71
N ILE A 38 3.59 7.45 5.21
CA ILE A 38 2.58 6.81 4.36
C ILE A 38 2.16 5.48 4.96
N LYS A 39 0.89 5.14 4.79
CA LYS A 39 0.33 3.88 5.26
C LYS A 39 -0.05 3.01 4.07
N PHE A 40 0.44 1.79 4.06
CA PHE A 40 0.06 0.79 3.08
C PHE A 40 -1.23 0.15 3.56
N LEU A 41 -2.28 0.27 2.76
CA LEU A 41 -3.58 -0.29 3.07
C LEU A 41 -3.76 -1.65 2.44
N ASP A 42 -4.74 -2.39 2.93
CA ASP A 42 -5.02 -3.74 2.47
C ASP A 42 -5.34 -3.78 0.97
N ALA A 43 -4.94 -4.88 0.36
CA ALA A 43 -5.28 -5.17 -1.02
C ALA A 43 -6.41 -6.21 -1.07
N TRP A 44 -7.16 -6.16 -2.15
CA TRP A 44 -8.20 -7.16 -2.42
C TRP A 44 -8.07 -7.66 -3.83
N VAL A 45 -8.23 -8.97 -4.00
CA VAL A 45 -8.29 -9.60 -5.31
C VAL A 45 -9.51 -10.50 -5.33
N HIS A 46 -10.29 -10.38 -6.40
CA HIS A 46 -11.51 -11.17 -6.59
C HIS A 46 -11.18 -12.66 -6.47
N GLU A 47 -12.00 -13.40 -5.74
CA GLU A 47 -11.76 -14.79 -5.41
C GLU A 47 -11.44 -15.66 -6.63
N LYS A 48 -12.16 -15.47 -7.72
CA LYS A 48 -11.98 -16.24 -8.95
C LYS A 48 -10.69 -15.93 -9.70
N TYR A 49 -10.03 -14.82 -9.33
CA TYR A 49 -8.82 -14.34 -10.01
C TYR A 49 -7.59 -14.39 -9.12
N ARG A 50 -7.70 -15.03 -7.98
CA ARG A 50 -6.56 -15.23 -7.07
C ARG A 50 -5.57 -16.23 -7.64
N ARG A 51 -4.31 -16.15 -7.19
CA ARG A 51 -3.21 -17.03 -7.62
C ARG A 51 -2.85 -16.86 -9.10
N LYS A 52 -3.18 -15.71 -9.68
CA LYS A 52 -2.83 -15.38 -11.06
C LYS A 52 -1.83 -14.21 -11.15
N GLY A 53 -1.22 -13.85 -10.03
CA GLY A 53 -0.22 -12.79 -10.00
C GLY A 53 -0.77 -11.38 -9.92
N ILE A 54 -2.08 -11.20 -9.81
CA ILE A 54 -2.70 -9.87 -9.76
C ILE A 54 -2.29 -9.11 -8.50
N TYR A 55 -2.30 -9.78 -7.36
CA TYR A 55 -1.89 -9.16 -6.10
C TYR A 55 -0.46 -8.65 -6.17
N ARG A 56 0.47 -9.48 -6.64
CA ARG A 56 1.88 -9.10 -6.75
C ARG A 56 2.06 -7.97 -7.74
N LYS A 57 1.33 -7.97 -8.85
CA LYS A 57 1.41 -6.90 -9.84
C LYS A 57 0.91 -5.58 -9.27
N LEU A 58 -0.22 -5.59 -8.57
CA LEU A 58 -0.74 -4.41 -7.88
C LEU A 58 0.28 -3.90 -6.85
N TRP A 59 0.84 -4.82 -6.08
CA TRP A 59 1.81 -4.49 -5.05
C TRP A 59 3.06 -3.84 -5.65
N ASN A 60 3.58 -4.41 -6.72
CA ASN A 60 4.78 -3.89 -7.38
C ASN A 60 4.52 -2.54 -8.03
N THR A 61 3.33 -2.33 -8.60
CA THR A 61 2.94 -1.03 -9.17
C THR A 61 2.92 0.05 -8.09
N ARG A 62 2.30 -0.25 -6.95
CA ARG A 62 2.30 0.67 -5.81
C ARG A 62 3.72 0.92 -5.31
N TRP A 63 4.54 -0.11 -5.23
CA TRP A 63 5.92 -0.01 -4.76
C TRP A 63 6.76 0.88 -5.64
N GLU A 64 6.65 0.75 -6.96
CA GLU A 64 7.33 1.65 -7.89
C GLU A 64 6.92 3.09 -7.68
N TYR A 65 5.62 3.33 -7.55
CA TYR A 65 5.10 4.68 -7.33
C TYR A 65 5.68 5.28 -6.04
N VAL A 66 5.71 4.49 -4.98
CA VAL A 66 6.25 4.92 -3.69
C VAL A 66 7.73 5.28 -3.80
N ASN A 67 8.50 4.49 -4.51
CA ASN A 67 9.93 4.74 -4.64
C ASN A 67 10.23 5.97 -5.51
N ILE A 68 9.30 6.40 -6.33
CA ILE A 68 9.45 7.60 -7.15
C ILE A 68 8.93 8.84 -6.42
N HIS A 69 7.76 8.76 -5.82
CA HIS A 69 7.04 9.93 -5.29
C HIS A 69 7.14 10.14 -3.79
N PHE A 70 7.54 9.13 -3.04
CA PHE A 70 7.60 9.19 -1.58
C PHE A 70 8.99 8.86 -1.04
N LYS A 71 10.01 9.34 -1.72
CA LYS A 71 11.38 9.18 -1.23
C LYS A 71 11.52 9.82 0.13
N ASP A 72 12.27 9.16 1.02
CA ASP A 72 12.53 9.61 2.39
C ASP A 72 11.31 9.57 3.32
N PHE A 73 10.17 9.06 2.86
CA PHE A 73 9.03 8.82 3.73
C PHE A 73 9.21 7.53 4.51
N THR A 74 8.58 7.46 5.68
CA THR A 74 8.45 6.20 6.41
C THR A 74 7.15 5.54 5.95
N ALA A 75 7.26 4.32 5.46
CA ALA A 75 6.12 3.52 5.08
C ALA A 75 5.82 2.50 6.19
N TYR A 76 4.55 2.33 6.52
CA TYR A 76 4.16 1.34 7.50
C TYR A 76 2.87 0.65 7.09
N ALA A 77 2.61 -0.48 7.70
CA ALA A 77 1.41 -1.25 7.44
C ALA A 77 1.03 -2.07 8.66
N TRP A 78 -0.27 -2.25 8.84
CA TRP A 78 -0.82 -3.30 9.67
C TRP A 78 -1.17 -4.43 8.71
N CYS A 79 -0.47 -5.54 8.78
CA CYS A 79 -0.66 -6.59 7.79
C CYS A 79 -1.25 -7.84 8.39
N LYS A 80 -1.96 -8.59 7.56
CA LYS A 80 -2.40 -9.92 7.90
C LYS A 80 -1.23 -10.89 7.74
N PRO A 81 -1.24 -12.03 8.44
CA PRO A 81 -0.16 -13.00 8.31
C PRO A 81 0.17 -13.39 6.88
N MET A 82 -0.82 -13.42 6.00
CA MET A 82 -0.63 -13.76 4.59
C MET A 82 0.20 -12.73 3.84
N SER A 83 0.17 -11.46 4.26
CA SER A 83 0.88 -10.38 3.60
C SER A 83 2.28 -10.15 4.15
N LEU A 84 2.57 -10.67 5.31
CA LEU A 84 3.83 -10.43 6.01
C LEU A 84 5.06 -10.86 5.20
N PRO A 85 5.09 -12.05 4.59
CA PRO A 85 6.28 -12.46 3.83
C PRO A 85 6.65 -11.48 2.72
N LEU A 86 5.67 -10.94 1.99
CA LEU A 86 5.94 -10.00 0.93
C LEU A 86 6.49 -8.68 1.47
N LEU A 87 5.95 -8.19 2.58
CA LEU A 87 6.44 -6.97 3.20
C LEU A 87 7.87 -7.14 3.70
N ILE A 88 8.19 -8.26 4.32
CA ILE A 88 9.54 -8.54 4.77
C ILE A 88 10.50 -8.63 3.57
N GLU A 89 10.08 -9.26 2.48
CA GLU A 89 10.85 -9.33 1.23
C GLU A 89 11.20 -7.93 0.72
N LYS A 90 10.28 -6.97 0.87
CA LYS A 90 10.48 -5.58 0.44
C LYS A 90 11.23 -4.73 1.45
N GLY A 91 11.69 -5.31 2.55
CA GLY A 91 12.53 -4.61 3.52
C GLY A 91 11.79 -3.97 4.68
N PHE A 92 10.51 -4.25 4.86
CA PHE A 92 9.78 -3.80 6.03
C PHE A 92 10.24 -4.58 7.26
N LYS A 93 10.25 -3.91 8.40
CA LYS A 93 10.62 -4.53 9.68
C LYS A 93 9.38 -4.73 10.51
N GLU A 94 9.29 -5.92 11.11
CA GLU A 94 8.20 -6.25 12.01
C GLU A 94 8.37 -5.45 13.31
N GLY A 95 7.28 -4.85 13.78
CA GLY A 95 7.27 -4.14 15.05
C GLY A 95 6.99 -5.07 16.23
N ASP A 96 6.84 -4.49 17.40
CA ASP A 96 6.59 -5.25 18.63
C ASP A 96 5.26 -5.98 18.60
N THR A 97 4.27 -5.43 17.91
CA THR A 97 3.01 -6.13 17.69
C THR A 97 3.12 -6.88 16.38
N CYS A 98 2.63 -8.10 16.37
CA CYS A 98 2.87 -9.05 15.29
C CYS A 98 2.43 -8.64 13.89
N VAL A 99 1.62 -7.58 13.76
CA VAL A 99 1.08 -7.18 12.46
C VAL A 99 1.58 -5.82 11.98
N TYR A 100 2.37 -5.13 12.79
CA TYR A 100 2.89 -3.82 12.37
C TYR A 100 4.25 -3.98 11.72
N VAL A 101 4.41 -3.39 10.57
CA VAL A 101 5.71 -3.35 9.87
C VAL A 101 5.95 -1.94 9.34
N GLU A 102 7.21 -1.55 9.24
CA GLU A 102 7.55 -0.26 8.68
C GLU A 102 8.87 -0.28 7.93
N LYS A 103 9.02 0.68 7.04
CA LYS A 103 10.26 0.90 6.31
C LYS A 103 10.38 2.37 5.92
N LYS A 104 11.58 2.93 6.02
CA LYS A 104 11.86 4.23 5.45
C LYS A 104 12.23 4.07 3.98
N ILE A 105 11.55 4.81 3.12
CA ILE A 105 11.79 4.74 1.68
C ILE A 105 13.11 5.46 1.38
N ALA A 106 13.97 4.81 0.61
CA ALA A 106 15.27 5.36 0.24
C ALA A 106 15.12 6.66 -0.54
N LYS A 107 16.05 7.56 -0.30
CA LYS A 107 16.08 8.83 -1.04
C LYS A 107 16.37 8.62 -2.52
#